data_e53d251a4d99307fe4c21fc9c4db0200
#
_entry.id   e53d251a4d99307fe4c21fc9c4db0200
#
_cell.length_a   1.000
_cell.length_b   1.000
_cell.length_c   1.000
_cell.angle_alpha   90.00
_cell.angle_beta   90.00
_cell.angle_gamma   90.00
#
_symmetry.space_group_name_H-M   'P 1'
#
loop_
_entity.id
_entity.type
_entity.pdbx_description
1 polymer ?
#
loop_
_entity_poly.entity_id
_entity_poly.type
_entity_poly.pdbx_seq_one_letter_code
_entity_poly.pdbx_strand_id
1 'polypeptide(L)'
;MPRRNTLHKMRFENKKDLNREKKAIEFFVNRFQGSFKKLGPNDVDYRVYDKQGNLIAYAEVKGRFKTLDQAYPLPIAARKVVKICDKRLNPVIIWACDDGIIYGKPTEIKGEVRWGGRKPREGAVNDQELMIYYPKQKTFRYFKFY
;
A
#
# COMPACT_ATOMS: atom_id res chain seq x y z
N MET A 1 18.74 -16.40 -22.24
CA MET A 1 19.26 -16.61 -20.89
C MET A 1 18.14 -16.43 -19.86
N PRO A 2 17.93 -17.44 -19.01
CA PRO A 2 16.79 -17.37 -18.06
C PRO A 2 16.80 -16.16 -17.13
N ARG A 3 17.98 -15.71 -16.71
CA ARG A 3 18.10 -14.56 -15.79
C ARG A 3 17.68 -13.24 -16.42
N ARG A 4 17.94 -13.01 -17.71
CA ARG A 4 17.51 -11.78 -18.40
C ARG A 4 16.01 -11.73 -18.56
N ASN A 5 15.38 -12.85 -18.89
CA ASN A 5 13.93 -12.92 -19.05
C ASN A 5 13.22 -12.72 -17.71
N THR A 6 13.75 -13.28 -16.63
CA THR A 6 13.20 -13.12 -15.29
C THR A 6 13.31 -11.66 -14.82
N LEU A 7 14.47 -11.02 -15.02
CA LEU A 7 14.66 -9.62 -14.66
C LEU A 7 13.76 -8.69 -15.48
N HIS A 8 13.56 -9.00 -16.77
CA HIS A 8 12.69 -8.22 -17.63
C HIS A 8 11.22 -8.33 -17.22
N LYS A 9 10.74 -9.52 -16.87
CA LYS A 9 9.41 -9.73 -16.31
C LYS A 9 9.22 -8.99 -14.99
N MET A 10 10.21 -9.07 -14.11
CA MET A 10 10.15 -8.38 -12.81
C MET A 10 10.08 -6.87 -12.98
N ARG A 11 10.85 -6.29 -13.89
CA ARG A 11 10.79 -4.85 -14.20
C ARG A 11 9.43 -4.45 -14.75
N PHE A 12 8.82 -5.28 -15.59
CA PHE A 12 7.53 -4.98 -16.19
C PHE A 12 6.41 -5.06 -15.16
N GLU A 13 6.42 -6.07 -14.31
CA GLU A 13 5.48 -6.21 -13.20
C GLU A 13 5.64 -5.06 -12.21
N ASN A 14 6.88 -4.70 -11.84
CA ASN A 14 7.17 -3.59 -10.95
C ASN A 14 6.66 -2.25 -11.51
N LYS A 15 6.73 -2.04 -12.82
CA LYS A 15 6.18 -0.83 -13.45
C LYS A 15 4.66 -0.76 -13.31
N LYS A 16 3.95 -1.87 -13.51
CA LYS A 16 2.50 -1.93 -13.32
C LYS A 16 2.12 -1.64 -11.88
N ASP A 17 2.83 -2.24 -10.93
CA ASP A 17 2.61 -2.04 -9.51
C ASP A 17 2.88 -0.59 -9.12
N LEU A 18 3.98 0.00 -9.59
CA LEU A 18 4.31 1.39 -9.33
C LEU A 18 3.29 2.34 -9.95
N ASN A 19 2.76 2.03 -11.13
CA ASN A 19 1.72 2.84 -11.77
C ASN A 19 0.41 2.79 -10.99
N ARG A 20 0.05 1.61 -10.47
CA ARG A 20 -1.15 1.44 -9.62
C ARG A 20 -1.01 2.25 -8.32
N GLU A 21 0.14 2.15 -7.68
CA GLU A 21 0.44 2.90 -6.46
C GLU A 21 0.43 4.40 -6.71
N LYS A 22 1.06 4.85 -7.80
CA LYS A 22 1.12 6.26 -8.17
C LYS A 22 -0.27 6.83 -8.43
N LYS A 23 -1.11 6.10 -9.17
CA LYS A 23 -2.50 6.50 -9.40
C LYS A 23 -3.25 6.66 -8.09
N ALA A 24 -3.05 5.74 -7.15
CA ALA A 24 -3.71 5.79 -5.87
C ALA A 24 -3.30 7.00 -5.03
N ILE A 25 -1.99 7.28 -4.94
CA ILE A 25 -1.50 8.42 -4.15
C ILE A 25 -1.88 9.75 -4.80
N GLU A 26 -1.84 9.84 -6.12
CA GLU A 26 -2.30 11.03 -6.85
C GLU A 26 -3.77 11.30 -6.57
N PHE A 27 -4.60 10.27 -6.66
CA PHE A 27 -6.03 10.38 -6.37
C PHE A 27 -6.27 10.82 -4.92
N PHE A 28 -5.53 10.24 -3.99
CA PHE A 28 -5.64 10.58 -2.58
C PHE A 28 -5.34 12.06 -2.31
N VAL A 29 -4.19 12.56 -2.79
CA VAL A 29 -3.77 13.94 -2.53
C VAL A 29 -4.58 14.97 -3.32
N ASN A 30 -5.04 14.63 -4.51
CA ASN A 30 -5.82 15.55 -5.35
C ASN A 30 -7.14 15.96 -4.69
N ARG A 31 -7.67 15.14 -3.80
CA ARG A 31 -8.91 15.43 -3.09
C ARG A 31 -8.84 16.66 -2.18
N PHE A 32 -7.65 16.98 -1.69
CA PHE A 32 -7.44 18.17 -0.85
C PHE A 32 -6.41 19.15 -1.47
N GLN A 33 -6.16 19.00 -2.77
CA GLN A 33 -5.21 19.85 -3.52
C GLN A 33 -3.78 19.76 -2.98
N GLY A 34 -3.45 18.61 -2.39
CA GLY A 34 -2.12 18.35 -1.86
C GLY A 34 -1.15 17.82 -2.90
N SER A 35 0.02 17.47 -2.42
CA SER A 35 1.08 16.86 -3.22
C SER A 35 1.75 15.73 -2.45
N PHE A 36 2.62 15.01 -3.11
CA PHE A 36 3.36 13.91 -2.49
C PHE A 36 4.79 13.85 -3.01
N LYS A 37 5.65 13.19 -2.23
CA LYS A 37 7.02 12.86 -2.62
C LYS A 37 7.27 11.40 -2.32
N LYS A 38 7.70 10.65 -3.32
CA LYS A 38 8.11 9.26 -3.12
C LYS A 38 9.44 9.21 -2.39
N LEU A 39 9.52 8.35 -1.37
CA LEU A 39 10.72 8.17 -0.57
C LEU A 39 11.55 6.99 -1.08
N GLY A 40 12.76 6.82 -0.55
CA GLY A 40 13.66 5.75 -0.93
C GLY A 40 13.19 4.36 -0.49
N PRO A 41 13.85 3.31 -0.99
CA PRO A 41 13.38 1.92 -0.81
C PRO A 41 13.39 1.44 0.64
N ASN A 42 14.15 2.08 1.52
CA ASN A 42 14.25 1.72 2.94
C ASN A 42 13.35 2.56 3.83
N ASP A 43 12.48 3.38 3.24
CA ASP A 43 11.56 4.24 3.97
C ASP A 43 10.11 3.85 3.64
N VAL A 44 9.13 4.52 4.28
CA VAL A 44 7.74 4.43 3.85
C VAL A 44 7.60 4.97 2.43
N ASP A 45 6.51 4.63 1.76
CA ASP A 45 6.38 4.95 0.34
C ASP A 45 6.37 6.44 0.03
N TYR A 46 5.63 7.25 0.81
CA TYR A 46 5.38 8.64 0.44
C TYR A 46 5.31 9.59 1.62
N ARG A 47 5.79 10.82 1.39
CA ARG A 47 5.42 12.00 2.18
C ARG A 47 4.22 12.66 1.52
N VAL A 48 3.31 13.17 2.35
CA VAL A 48 2.09 13.84 1.89
C VAL A 48 2.09 15.29 2.38
N TYR A 49 1.83 16.21 1.47
CA TYR A 49 1.84 17.64 1.74
C TYR A 49 0.46 18.24 1.48
N ASP A 50 0.10 19.26 2.24
CA ASP A 50 -1.14 19.99 2.04
C ASP A 50 -1.02 20.99 0.88
N LYS A 51 -2.10 21.74 0.65
CA LYS A 51 -2.17 22.77 -0.39
C LYS A 51 -1.08 23.86 -0.25
N GLN A 52 -0.67 24.16 0.97
CA GLN A 52 0.36 25.16 1.27
C GLN A 52 1.78 24.58 1.24
N GLY A 53 1.94 23.32 0.99
CA GLY A 53 3.24 22.64 0.96
C GLY A 53 3.74 22.16 2.32
N ASN A 54 2.91 22.18 3.34
CA ASN A 54 3.27 21.67 4.66
C ASN A 54 3.18 20.14 4.68
N LEU A 55 4.18 19.50 5.28
CA LEU A 55 4.15 18.05 5.49
C LEU A 55 3.07 17.71 6.52
N ILE A 56 2.06 16.92 6.10
CA ILE A 56 0.90 16.60 6.94
C ILE A 56 0.73 15.13 7.25
N ALA A 57 1.36 14.24 6.47
CA ALA A 57 1.20 12.80 6.67
C ALA A 57 2.31 12.00 5.99
N TYR A 58 2.42 10.74 6.41
CA TYR A 58 3.18 9.72 5.69
C TYR A 58 2.21 8.64 5.24
N ALA A 59 2.42 8.10 4.05
CA ALA A 59 1.54 7.08 3.49
C ALA A 59 2.33 5.86 3.02
N GLU A 60 1.74 4.70 3.25
CA GLU A 60 2.18 3.43 2.69
C GLU A 60 1.08 2.97 1.73
N VAL A 61 1.43 2.65 0.49
CA VAL A 61 0.46 2.23 -0.53
C VAL A 61 0.66 0.76 -0.85
N LYS A 62 -0.42 0.00 -0.74
CA LYS A 62 -0.45 -1.43 -1.03
C LYS A 62 -1.37 -1.70 -2.21
N GLY A 63 -0.87 -2.34 -3.25
CA GLY A 63 -1.72 -2.81 -4.34
C GLY A 63 -2.71 -3.87 -3.86
N ARG A 64 -3.95 -3.75 -4.29
CA ARG A 64 -5.01 -4.73 -4.02
C ARG A 64 -5.75 -5.02 -5.31
N PHE A 65 -5.45 -6.15 -5.93
CA PHE A 65 -5.97 -6.52 -7.25
C PHE A 65 -7.39 -7.08 -7.15
N LYS A 66 -8.28 -6.31 -6.56
CA LYS A 66 -9.70 -6.58 -6.36
C LYS A 66 -10.48 -5.28 -6.48
N THR A 67 -11.76 -5.37 -6.75
CA THR A 67 -12.66 -4.22 -6.64
C THR A 67 -12.88 -3.85 -5.18
N LEU A 68 -13.37 -2.65 -4.92
CA LEU A 68 -13.68 -2.18 -3.56
C LEU A 68 -14.61 -3.15 -2.83
N ASP A 69 -15.60 -3.70 -3.53
CA ASP A 69 -16.59 -4.62 -2.96
C ASP A 69 -15.96 -5.95 -2.51
N GLN A 70 -14.91 -6.38 -3.17
CA GLN A 70 -14.28 -7.68 -2.93
C GLN A 70 -12.92 -7.56 -2.23
N ALA A 71 -12.54 -6.37 -1.82
CA ALA A 71 -11.21 -6.11 -1.31
C ALA A 71 -10.92 -6.71 0.06
N TYR A 72 -11.93 -6.84 0.91
CA TYR A 72 -11.77 -7.29 2.29
C TYR A 72 -11.65 -8.80 2.41
N PRO A 73 -10.86 -9.30 3.37
CA PRO A 73 -10.01 -8.53 4.29
C PRO A 73 -8.81 -7.91 3.56
N LEU A 74 -8.38 -6.75 4.04
CA LEU A 74 -7.26 -6.01 3.43
C LEU A 74 -5.93 -6.51 3.99
N PRO A 75 -5.03 -7.04 3.15
CA PRO A 75 -3.76 -7.56 3.60
C PRO A 75 -2.66 -6.51 3.56
N ILE A 76 -1.75 -6.56 4.51
CA ILE A 76 -0.48 -5.83 4.45
C ILE A 76 0.55 -6.53 5.32
N ALA A 77 1.82 -6.49 4.92
CA ALA A 77 2.89 -7.04 5.73
C ALA A 77 3.01 -6.29 7.07
N ALA A 78 3.13 -7.04 8.15
CA ALA A 78 3.24 -6.46 9.50
C ALA A 78 4.45 -5.51 9.60
N ARG A 79 5.58 -5.84 8.96
CA ARG A 79 6.78 -4.98 8.94
C ARG A 79 6.50 -3.59 8.37
N LYS A 80 5.61 -3.49 7.39
CA LYS A 80 5.23 -2.21 6.79
C LYS A 80 4.36 -1.38 7.72
N VAL A 81 3.48 -2.02 8.46
CA VAL A 81 2.65 -1.33 9.47
C VAL A 81 3.52 -0.75 10.58
N VAL A 82 4.47 -1.52 11.08
CA VAL A 82 5.42 -1.06 12.09
C VAL A 82 6.21 0.15 11.57
N LYS A 83 6.68 0.07 10.34
CA LYS A 83 7.47 1.12 9.70
C LYS A 83 6.71 2.42 9.56
N ILE A 84 5.45 2.36 9.09
CA ILE A 84 4.63 3.57 8.92
C ILE A 84 4.25 4.17 10.28
N CYS A 85 3.96 3.34 11.27
CA CYS A 85 3.63 3.82 12.61
C CYS A 85 4.78 4.56 13.29
N ASP A 86 6.01 4.20 12.95
CA ASP A 86 7.21 4.85 13.51
C ASP A 86 7.34 6.30 13.07
N LYS A 87 6.71 6.70 12.00
CA LYS A 87 6.77 8.08 11.49
C LYS A 87 6.06 9.11 12.38
N ARG A 88 5.10 8.70 13.17
CA ARG A 88 4.39 9.52 14.17
C ARG A 88 3.70 10.79 13.67
N LEU A 89 3.59 10.98 12.36
CA LEU A 89 2.88 12.11 11.76
C LEU A 89 1.80 11.57 10.84
N ASN A 90 0.58 11.43 11.36
CA ASN A 90 -0.59 10.96 10.62
C ASN A 90 -0.28 9.79 9.68
N PRO A 91 0.17 8.63 10.21
CA PRO A 91 0.42 7.48 9.35
C PRO A 91 -0.87 7.03 8.69
N VAL A 92 -0.82 6.79 7.37
CA VAL A 92 -1.96 6.35 6.57
C VAL A 92 -1.54 5.16 5.73
N ILE A 93 -2.40 4.14 5.68
CA ILE A 93 -2.25 3.02 4.75
C ILE A 93 -3.32 3.16 3.68
N ILE A 94 -2.91 3.08 2.43
CA ILE A 94 -3.79 3.16 1.26
C ILE A 94 -3.72 1.84 0.50
N TRP A 95 -4.87 1.21 0.27
CA TRP A 95 -4.98 0.05 -0.61
C TRP A 95 -5.48 0.51 -1.97
N ALA A 96 -4.65 0.27 -2.99
CA ALA A 96 -4.95 0.64 -4.37
C ALA A 96 -5.74 -0.49 -5.04
N CYS A 97 -7.06 -0.35 -5.07
CA CYS A 97 -7.97 -1.31 -5.67
C CYS A 97 -8.16 -1.04 -7.17
N ASP A 98 -8.89 -1.93 -7.85
CA ASP A 98 -9.12 -1.82 -9.29
C ASP A 98 -9.96 -0.59 -9.65
N ASP A 99 -10.93 -0.24 -8.82
CA ASP A 99 -11.93 0.82 -9.09
C ASP A 99 -11.90 1.97 -8.09
N GLY A 100 -10.90 2.01 -7.21
CA GLY A 100 -10.81 3.06 -6.22
C GLY A 100 -9.71 2.81 -5.20
N ILE A 101 -9.79 3.54 -4.10
CA ILE A 101 -8.87 3.40 -2.97
C ILE A 101 -9.64 3.17 -1.67
N ILE A 102 -9.02 2.41 -0.77
CA ILE A 102 -9.46 2.31 0.63
C ILE A 102 -8.28 2.78 1.47
N TYR A 103 -8.55 3.60 2.47
CA TYR A 103 -7.48 4.04 3.36
C TYR A 103 -7.92 4.09 4.81
N GLY A 104 -6.95 3.98 5.70
CA GLY A 104 -7.18 4.06 7.13
C GLY A 104 -5.89 4.38 7.86
N LYS A 105 -6.05 4.86 9.09
CA LYS A 105 -4.90 5.10 9.98
C LYS A 105 -4.63 3.82 10.77
N PRO A 106 -3.40 3.31 10.76
CA PRO A 106 -3.08 2.05 11.47
C PRO A 106 -3.40 2.09 12.97
N THR A 107 -3.42 3.28 13.56
CA THR A 107 -3.78 3.47 14.98
C THR A 107 -5.29 3.37 15.24
N GLU A 108 -6.13 3.41 14.20
CA GLU A 108 -7.59 3.41 14.29
C GLU A 108 -8.24 2.16 13.73
N ILE A 109 -7.47 1.26 13.12
CA ILE A 109 -7.98 0.05 12.49
C ILE A 109 -7.46 -1.19 13.22
N LYS A 110 -8.28 -2.23 13.29
CA LYS A 110 -7.94 -3.48 13.95
C LYS A 110 -7.90 -4.61 12.94
N GLY A 111 -6.82 -5.37 12.97
CA GLY A 111 -6.61 -6.48 12.08
C GLY A 111 -6.16 -7.73 12.81
N GLU A 112 -6.14 -8.84 12.09
CA GLU A 112 -5.69 -10.13 12.57
C GLU A 112 -4.30 -10.43 12.01
N VAL A 113 -3.38 -10.81 12.89
CA VAL A 113 -2.00 -11.15 12.51
C VAL A 113 -1.94 -12.64 12.22
N ARG A 114 -1.48 -12.98 11.03
CA ARG A 114 -1.32 -14.37 10.60
C ARG A 114 -0.11 -14.51 9.68
N TRP A 115 0.45 -15.70 9.63
CA TRP A 115 1.40 -16.04 8.58
C TRP A 115 0.67 -16.04 7.24
N GLY A 116 1.26 -15.39 6.25
CA GLY A 116 0.71 -15.30 4.92
C GLY A 116 1.80 -15.11 3.89
N GLY A 117 1.38 -14.85 2.66
CA GLY A 117 2.28 -14.68 1.54
C GLY A 117 2.10 -15.79 0.51
N ARG A 118 3.03 -15.87 -0.42
CA ARG A 118 2.96 -16.85 -1.51
C ARG A 118 3.45 -18.21 -1.03
N LYS A 119 2.92 -19.28 -1.62
CA LYS A 119 3.51 -20.61 -1.46
C LYS A 119 4.95 -20.57 -1.95
N PRO A 120 5.90 -21.22 -1.22
CA PRO A 120 7.28 -21.28 -1.67
C PRO A 120 7.35 -21.89 -3.08
N ARG A 121 8.04 -21.19 -3.97
CA ARG A 121 8.34 -21.72 -5.29
C ARG A 121 9.51 -22.69 -5.16
N GLU A 122 9.57 -23.67 -6.06
CA GLU A 122 10.71 -24.56 -6.13
C GLU A 122 12.01 -23.76 -6.22
N GLY A 123 12.95 -24.00 -5.30
CA GLY A 123 14.19 -23.28 -5.21
C GLY A 123 14.14 -21.92 -4.52
N ALA A 124 12.97 -21.43 -4.13
CA ALA A 124 12.83 -20.18 -3.39
C ALA A 124 12.93 -20.42 -1.88
N VAL A 125 13.61 -19.49 -1.19
CA VAL A 125 13.70 -19.49 0.26
C VAL A 125 12.43 -18.86 0.79
N ASN A 126 11.58 -19.36 1.42
CA ASN A 126 10.44 -18.88 2.20
C ASN A 126 9.84 -17.52 1.78
N ASP A 127 8.78 -17.55 0.99
CA ASP A 127 8.00 -16.36 0.61
C ASP A 127 6.94 -15.98 1.65
N GLN A 128 6.90 -16.65 2.81
CA GLN A 128 5.93 -16.36 3.86
C GLN A 128 6.47 -15.32 4.83
N GLU A 129 5.60 -14.41 5.21
CA GLU A 129 5.91 -13.41 6.25
C GLU A 129 4.67 -13.15 7.10
N LEU A 130 4.90 -12.49 8.23
CA LEU A 130 3.83 -12.09 9.12
C LEU A 130 2.99 -11.00 8.46
N MET A 131 1.70 -11.27 8.30
CA MET A 131 0.75 -10.38 7.64
C MET A 131 -0.33 -9.92 8.63
N ILE A 132 -0.89 -8.77 8.36
CA ILE A 132 -2.08 -8.28 9.05
C ILE A 132 -3.22 -8.26 8.03
N TYR A 133 -4.38 -8.79 8.42
CA TYR A 133 -5.59 -8.80 7.62
C TYR A 133 -6.66 -7.97 8.31
N TYR A 134 -7.11 -6.91 7.66
CA TYR A 134 -8.08 -5.99 8.22
C TYR A 134 -9.47 -6.28 7.65
N PRO A 135 -10.43 -6.67 8.50
CA PRO A 135 -11.82 -6.80 8.05
C PRO A 135 -12.43 -5.44 7.80
N LYS A 136 -13.54 -5.41 7.07
CA LYS A 136 -14.30 -4.19 6.85
C LYS A 136 -14.75 -3.61 8.20
N GLN A 137 -14.51 -2.32 8.40
CA GLN A 137 -14.85 -1.61 9.65
C GLN A 137 -15.10 -0.15 9.37
N LYS A 138 -15.78 0.53 10.29
CA LYS A 138 -16.25 1.92 10.13
C LYS A 138 -15.14 2.95 9.97
N THR A 139 -13.96 2.67 10.48
CA THR A 139 -12.80 3.58 10.43
C THR A 139 -12.13 3.64 9.08
N PHE A 140 -12.43 2.70 8.18
CA PHE A 140 -11.96 2.78 6.81
C PHE A 140 -12.78 3.80 6.02
N ARG A 141 -12.08 4.52 5.15
CA ARG A 141 -12.68 5.37 4.14
C ARG A 141 -12.37 4.81 2.77
N TYR A 142 -13.27 5.02 1.82
CA TYR A 142 -13.05 4.58 0.45
C TYR A 142 -13.55 5.63 -0.54
N PHE A 143 -12.93 5.64 -1.71
CA PHE A 143 -13.32 6.53 -2.80
C PHE A 143 -13.16 5.81 -4.12
N LYS A 144 -14.18 5.87 -4.95
CA LYS A 144 -14.13 5.36 -6.31
C LYS A 144 -13.40 6.34 -7.21
N PHE A 145 -12.73 5.81 -8.23
CA PHE A 145 -12.04 6.65 -9.22
C PHE A 145 -13.04 7.39 -10.14
N TYR A 146 -14.23 6.88 -10.22
CA TYR A 146 -15.25 7.41 -11.13
C TYR A 146 -16.52 7.81 -10.39
#